data_e0af26801bb6f0b65fd370d8ae834340
#
_entry.id   e0af26801bb6f0b65fd370d8ae834340
#
_cell.length_a   1.000
_cell.length_b   1.000
_cell.length_c   1.000
_cell.angle_alpha   90.00
_cell.angle_beta   90.00
_cell.angle_gamma   90.00
#
_symmetry.space_group_name_H-M   'P 1'
#
loop_
_entity.id
_entity.type
_entity.pdbx_description
1 polymer ?
#
loop_
_entity_poly.entity_id
_entity_poly.type
_entity_poly.pdbx_seq_one_letter_code
_entity_poly.pdbx_strand_id
1 'polypeptide(L)'
;MTNETLQTIRSRRSCRAYEPRQITDAELDAVLEAGTYAASAMGRQSAKIVVVQDAATRAQLTRMNAAVMGTDSDPMYGAPTILVVLADAHANCAVQDGSLVMGNLMLAAASLGLGSCWINRAREEFDSAEGKALLKKWGIEGDWIGVGHCILGYPATAPKPAAPRKPDYIVRV
;
A
#
# COMPACT_ATOMS: atom_id res chain seq x y z
N MET A 1 2.09 -24.20 -16.75
CA MET A 1 3.33 -23.43 -16.57
C MET A 1 3.31 -22.76 -15.19
N THR A 2 4.43 -22.75 -14.49
CA THR A 2 4.61 -22.02 -13.22
C THR A 2 6.05 -21.55 -13.12
N ASN A 3 6.27 -20.42 -12.45
CA ASN A 3 7.57 -19.88 -12.07
C ASN A 3 7.39 -19.11 -10.75
N GLU A 4 8.46 -18.59 -10.17
CA GLU A 4 8.43 -17.88 -8.89
C GLU A 4 7.47 -16.69 -8.88
N THR A 5 7.45 -15.88 -9.94
CA THR A 5 6.53 -14.75 -10.08
C THR A 5 5.08 -15.19 -10.03
N LEU A 6 4.70 -16.22 -10.81
CA LEU A 6 3.33 -16.74 -10.81
C LEU A 6 2.95 -17.39 -9.48
N GLN A 7 3.92 -18.00 -8.78
CA GLN A 7 3.71 -18.55 -7.44
C GLN A 7 3.44 -17.43 -6.44
N THR A 8 4.24 -16.36 -6.44
CA THR A 8 4.06 -15.19 -5.58
C THR A 8 2.69 -14.54 -5.79
N ILE A 9 2.28 -14.33 -7.05
CA ILE A 9 0.96 -13.79 -7.39
C ILE A 9 -0.17 -14.66 -6.81
N ARG A 10 -0.04 -16.00 -6.90
CA ARG A 10 -1.05 -16.94 -6.41
C ARG A 10 -1.07 -17.06 -4.90
N SER A 11 0.08 -16.97 -4.24
CA SER A 11 0.22 -17.19 -2.79
C SER A 11 -0.02 -15.93 -1.96
N ARG A 12 0.26 -14.72 -2.52
CA ARG A 12 0.07 -13.46 -1.80
C ARG A 12 -1.33 -13.31 -1.20
N ARG A 13 -1.40 -12.94 0.07
CA ARG A 13 -2.67 -12.65 0.79
C ARG A 13 -2.55 -11.32 1.53
N SER A 14 -3.70 -10.69 1.78
CA SER A 14 -3.77 -9.54 2.67
C SER A 14 -3.52 -9.99 4.11
N CYS A 15 -2.46 -9.46 4.72
CA CYS A 15 -2.11 -9.66 6.12
C CYS A 15 -2.81 -8.60 6.98
N ARG A 16 -3.38 -9.03 8.10
CA ARG A 16 -4.07 -8.17 9.07
C ARG A 16 -3.72 -8.51 10.52
N ALA A 17 -2.54 -9.10 10.70
CA ALA A 17 -1.96 -9.35 12.02
C ALA A 17 -0.45 -9.35 11.87
N TYR A 18 0.23 -8.48 12.58
CA TYR A 18 1.67 -8.23 12.43
C TYR A 18 2.40 -8.45 13.74
N GLU A 19 3.65 -8.89 13.65
CA GLU A 19 4.59 -8.83 14.76
C GLU A 19 4.93 -7.36 15.05
N PRO A 20 5.22 -7.00 16.32
CA PRO A 20 5.52 -5.61 16.69
C PRO A 20 6.90 -5.16 16.20
N ARG A 21 7.79 -6.09 15.80
CA ARG A 21 9.12 -5.76 15.31
C ARG A 21 9.09 -5.13 13.93
N GLN A 22 10.00 -4.17 13.72
CA GLN A 22 10.18 -3.51 12.44
C GLN A 22 10.87 -4.45 11.43
N ILE A 23 10.53 -4.30 10.16
CA ILE A 23 11.26 -4.92 9.05
C ILE A 23 12.64 -4.29 8.93
N THR A 24 13.59 -5.00 8.33
CA THR A 24 14.93 -4.47 8.08
C THR A 24 14.92 -3.42 6.97
N ASP A 25 15.92 -2.52 6.98
CA ASP A 25 16.07 -1.51 5.92
C ASP A 25 16.24 -2.16 4.54
N ALA A 26 16.99 -3.27 4.45
CA ALA A 26 17.20 -4.00 3.20
C ALA A 26 15.89 -4.58 2.64
N GLU A 27 15.02 -5.11 3.50
CA GLU A 27 13.69 -5.59 3.08
C GLU A 27 12.80 -4.42 2.63
N LEU A 28 12.83 -3.32 3.37
CA LEU A 28 12.08 -2.11 3.01
C LEU A 28 12.55 -1.56 1.66
N ASP A 29 13.85 -1.40 1.46
CA ASP A 29 14.43 -0.89 0.22
C ASP A 29 14.07 -1.75 -0.97
N ALA A 30 14.13 -3.08 -0.86
CA ALA A 30 13.73 -4.00 -1.92
C ALA A 30 12.23 -3.87 -2.28
N VAL A 31 11.36 -3.68 -1.28
CA VAL A 31 9.93 -3.43 -1.52
C VAL A 31 9.70 -2.09 -2.20
N LEU A 32 10.39 -1.04 -1.75
CA LEU A 32 10.28 0.30 -2.32
C LEU A 32 10.79 0.33 -3.77
N GLU A 33 11.95 -0.27 -4.03
CA GLU A 33 12.49 -0.40 -5.37
C GLU A 33 11.49 -1.04 -6.32
N ALA A 34 10.92 -2.19 -5.96
CA ALA A 34 9.89 -2.86 -6.76
C ALA A 34 8.68 -1.96 -7.06
N GLY A 35 8.27 -1.13 -6.10
CA GLY A 35 7.22 -0.13 -6.28
C GLY A 35 7.55 0.88 -7.38
N THR A 36 8.82 1.33 -7.46
CA THR A 36 9.25 2.32 -8.46
C THR A 36 9.27 1.77 -9.89
N TYR A 37 9.33 0.44 -10.06
CA TYR A 37 9.27 -0.23 -11.37
C TYR A 37 7.84 -0.54 -11.84
N ALA A 38 6.82 -0.05 -11.16
CA ALA A 38 5.46 -0.19 -11.64
C ALA A 38 5.26 0.52 -12.98
N ALA A 39 4.48 -0.09 -13.87
CA ALA A 39 4.13 0.57 -15.11
C ALA A 39 3.32 1.86 -14.82
N SER A 40 3.55 2.90 -15.62
CA SER A 40 2.81 4.15 -15.55
C SER A 40 2.45 4.66 -16.92
N ALA A 41 1.37 5.43 -17.02
CA ALA A 41 0.94 6.00 -18.28
C ALA A 41 2.06 6.83 -18.92
N MET A 42 2.46 6.47 -20.15
CA MET A 42 3.54 7.12 -20.91
C MET A 42 4.90 7.12 -20.18
N GLY A 43 5.12 6.25 -19.20
CA GLY A 43 6.34 6.19 -18.40
C GLY A 43 6.55 7.42 -17.48
N ARG A 44 5.50 8.14 -17.14
CA ARG A 44 5.59 9.42 -16.39
C ARG A 44 5.91 9.26 -14.91
N GLN A 45 5.81 8.07 -14.34
CA GLN A 45 6.11 7.79 -12.93
C GLN A 45 5.39 8.78 -12.00
N SER A 46 4.09 8.97 -12.23
CA SER A 46 3.27 9.98 -11.55
C SER A 46 2.99 9.70 -10.08
N ALA A 47 3.36 8.51 -9.57
CA ALA A 47 3.15 8.11 -8.19
C ALA A 47 4.33 8.50 -7.29
N LYS A 48 4.05 8.67 -6.01
CA LYS A 48 5.01 8.91 -4.93
C LYS A 48 4.72 7.96 -3.76
N ILE A 49 5.77 7.41 -3.16
CA ILE A 49 5.68 6.56 -1.98
C ILE A 49 6.24 7.33 -0.78
N VAL A 50 5.46 7.45 0.29
CA VAL A 50 5.92 8.03 1.55
C VAL A 50 6.03 6.91 2.59
N VAL A 51 7.22 6.75 3.16
CA VAL A 51 7.49 5.75 4.19
C VAL A 51 7.21 6.34 5.57
N VAL A 52 6.34 5.68 6.33
CA VAL A 52 5.98 6.09 7.69
C VAL A 52 6.25 4.94 8.65
N GLN A 53 7.30 5.09 9.46
CA GLN A 53 7.70 4.16 10.52
C GLN A 53 7.64 4.82 11.92
N ASP A 54 7.66 6.14 11.96
CA ASP A 54 7.49 6.91 13.20
C ASP A 54 6.14 6.62 13.86
N ALA A 55 6.17 6.27 15.15
CA ALA A 55 4.99 5.84 15.88
C ALA A 55 3.91 6.92 15.98
N ALA A 56 4.29 8.19 16.14
CA ALA A 56 3.34 9.29 16.26
C ALA A 56 2.61 9.54 14.94
N THR A 57 3.34 9.51 13.82
CA THR A 57 2.75 9.68 12.47
C THR A 57 1.89 8.47 12.08
N ARG A 58 2.31 7.24 12.43
CA ARG A 58 1.48 6.04 12.23
C ARG A 58 0.15 6.14 13.00
N ALA A 59 0.22 6.54 14.27
CA ALA A 59 -0.99 6.74 15.09
C ALA A 59 -1.89 7.85 14.50
N GLN A 60 -1.32 8.92 13.95
CA GLN A 60 -2.07 9.97 13.28
C GLN A 60 -2.80 9.44 12.04
N LEU A 61 -2.13 8.71 11.15
CA LEU A 61 -2.75 8.10 9.96
C LEU A 61 -3.84 7.10 10.35
N THR A 62 -3.60 6.26 11.38
CA THR A 62 -4.59 5.33 11.91
C THR A 62 -5.85 6.05 12.33
N ARG A 63 -5.73 7.12 13.11
CA ARG A 63 -6.86 7.93 13.57
C ARG A 63 -7.60 8.61 12.41
N MET A 64 -6.87 9.18 11.46
CA MET A 64 -7.48 9.81 10.26
C MET A 64 -8.27 8.79 9.46
N ASN A 65 -7.70 7.62 9.19
CA ASN A 65 -8.35 6.55 8.43
C ASN A 65 -9.59 5.99 9.16
N ALA A 66 -9.48 5.80 10.48
CA ALA A 66 -10.60 5.37 11.33
C ALA A 66 -11.75 6.38 11.33
N ALA A 67 -11.43 7.68 11.38
CA ALA A 67 -12.43 8.75 11.31
C ALA A 67 -13.20 8.75 9.98
N VAL A 68 -12.51 8.57 8.84
CA VAL A 68 -13.17 8.41 7.54
C VAL A 68 -14.03 7.16 7.48
N MET A 69 -13.58 6.09 8.14
CA MET A 69 -14.33 4.82 8.23
C MET A 69 -15.54 4.90 9.16
N GLY A 70 -15.59 5.88 10.06
CA GLY A 70 -16.63 6.00 11.10
C GLY A 70 -16.51 4.91 12.17
N THR A 71 -15.29 4.58 12.61
CA THR A 71 -15.00 3.52 13.59
C THR A 71 -13.91 3.94 14.56
N ASP A 72 -13.90 3.32 15.74
CA ASP A 72 -12.84 3.42 16.73
C ASP A 72 -11.78 2.28 16.60
N SER A 73 -11.97 1.36 15.64
CA SER A 73 -11.02 0.27 15.41
C SER A 73 -9.74 0.77 14.73
N ASP A 74 -8.66 -0.02 14.82
CA ASP A 74 -7.40 0.25 14.11
C ASP A 74 -7.45 -0.33 12.68
N PRO A 75 -7.67 0.49 11.63
CA PRO A 75 -7.69 0.03 10.25
C PRO A 75 -6.30 -0.32 9.70
N MET A 76 -5.21 0.03 10.41
CA MET A 76 -3.83 -0.30 10.05
C MET A 76 -3.36 -1.61 10.71
N TYR A 77 -4.19 -2.24 11.57
CA TYR A 77 -3.92 -3.53 12.20
C TYR A 77 -2.59 -3.61 12.97
N GLY A 78 -2.14 -2.50 13.56
CA GLY A 78 -0.88 -2.43 14.29
C GLY A 78 0.38 -2.60 13.44
N ALA A 79 0.29 -2.49 12.12
CA ALA A 79 1.43 -2.66 11.23
C ALA A 79 2.59 -1.69 11.59
N PRO A 80 3.85 -2.17 11.67
CA PRO A 80 4.98 -1.34 12.06
C PRO A 80 5.42 -0.36 10.98
N THR A 81 5.06 -0.58 9.72
CA THR A 81 5.36 0.31 8.58
C THR A 81 4.09 0.58 7.78
N ILE A 82 3.89 1.84 7.40
CA ILE A 82 2.84 2.28 6.47
C ILE A 82 3.53 2.95 5.27
N LEU A 83 3.28 2.43 4.08
CA LEU A 83 3.69 3.07 2.83
C LEU A 83 2.48 3.79 2.25
N VAL A 84 2.49 5.12 2.31
CA VAL A 84 1.43 5.94 1.70
C VAL A 84 1.73 6.10 0.23
N VAL A 85 0.83 5.65 -0.63
CA VAL A 85 0.94 5.84 -2.07
C VAL A 85 0.07 7.02 -2.48
N LEU A 86 0.73 8.03 -3.03
CA LEU A 86 0.15 9.24 -3.60
C LEU A 86 0.32 9.20 -5.13
N ALA A 87 -0.51 9.92 -5.86
CA ALA A 87 -0.34 10.15 -7.29
C ALA A 87 -0.59 11.62 -7.62
N ASP A 88 0.14 12.15 -8.61
CA ASP A 88 -0.02 13.51 -9.11
C ASP A 88 -1.46 13.71 -9.64
N ALA A 89 -2.20 14.65 -9.05
CA ALA A 89 -3.59 14.91 -9.39
C ALA A 89 -3.78 15.36 -10.85
N HIS A 90 -2.74 15.87 -11.49
CA HIS A 90 -2.77 16.33 -12.88
C HIS A 90 -2.42 15.23 -13.90
N ALA A 91 -2.01 14.03 -13.44
CA ALA A 91 -1.76 12.91 -14.32
C ALA A 91 -3.08 12.25 -14.77
N ASN A 92 -3.23 12.02 -16.07
CA ASN A 92 -4.47 11.42 -16.64
C ASN A 92 -4.83 10.05 -16.05
N CYS A 93 -3.82 9.27 -15.61
CA CYS A 93 -3.97 7.94 -15.05
C CYS A 93 -3.47 7.86 -13.60
N ALA A 94 -3.60 8.94 -12.83
CA ALA A 94 -3.05 9.07 -11.48
C ALA A 94 -3.38 7.87 -10.58
N VAL A 95 -4.66 7.53 -10.44
CA VAL A 95 -5.12 6.44 -9.57
C VAL A 95 -4.67 5.07 -10.10
N GLN A 96 -4.70 4.87 -11.42
CA GLN A 96 -4.26 3.63 -12.05
C GLN A 96 -2.74 3.41 -11.83
N ASP A 97 -1.94 4.43 -12.08
CA ASP A 97 -0.49 4.39 -11.87
C ASP A 97 -0.16 4.07 -10.41
N GLY A 98 -0.78 4.79 -9.46
CA GLY A 98 -0.61 4.51 -8.04
C GLY A 98 -1.12 3.12 -7.62
N SER A 99 -2.16 2.60 -8.26
CA SER A 99 -2.67 1.24 -8.01
C SER A 99 -1.69 0.17 -8.47
N LEU A 100 -0.98 0.38 -9.58
CA LEU A 100 0.09 -0.51 -10.04
C LEU A 100 1.28 -0.50 -9.07
N VAL A 101 1.65 0.68 -8.56
CA VAL A 101 2.67 0.79 -7.48
C VAL A 101 2.25 -0.04 -6.27
N MET A 102 1.01 0.11 -5.78
CA MET A 102 0.47 -0.70 -4.67
C MET A 102 0.56 -2.20 -4.96
N GLY A 103 0.25 -2.62 -6.18
CA GLY A 103 0.36 -4.02 -6.62
C GLY A 103 1.79 -4.54 -6.50
N ASN A 104 2.77 -3.78 -7.02
CA ASN A 104 4.19 -4.14 -6.97
C ASN A 104 4.71 -4.21 -5.52
N LEU A 105 4.39 -3.22 -4.68
CA LEU A 105 4.77 -3.21 -3.26
C LEU A 105 4.29 -4.49 -2.55
N MET A 106 3.02 -4.87 -2.76
CA MET A 106 2.43 -6.06 -2.12
C MET A 106 3.01 -7.37 -2.66
N LEU A 107 3.36 -7.44 -3.94
CA LEU A 107 4.00 -8.62 -4.53
C LEU A 107 5.45 -8.77 -4.05
N ALA A 108 6.21 -7.67 -4.01
CA ALA A 108 7.56 -7.68 -3.47
C ALA A 108 7.58 -8.08 -1.99
N ALA A 109 6.69 -7.52 -1.17
CA ALA A 109 6.54 -7.93 0.22
C ALA A 109 6.29 -9.44 0.35
N ALA A 110 5.38 -10.00 -0.45
CA ALA A 110 5.07 -11.43 -0.42
C ALA A 110 6.26 -12.30 -0.86
N SER A 111 7.06 -11.87 -1.85
CA SER A 111 8.25 -12.60 -2.30
C SER A 111 9.35 -12.67 -1.23
N LEU A 112 9.38 -11.69 -0.33
CA LEU A 112 10.31 -11.62 0.81
C LEU A 112 9.74 -12.27 2.09
N GLY A 113 8.56 -12.88 2.04
CA GLY A 113 7.90 -13.45 3.22
C GLY A 113 7.27 -12.42 4.16
N LEU A 114 7.18 -11.16 3.74
CA LEU A 114 6.53 -10.10 4.49
C LEU A 114 5.01 -10.11 4.29
N GLY A 115 4.29 -9.68 5.32
CA GLY A 115 2.86 -9.42 5.26
C GLY A 115 2.57 -8.01 4.75
N SER A 116 1.58 -7.87 3.88
CA SER A 116 1.09 -6.58 3.43
C SER A 116 -0.42 -6.58 3.22
N CYS A 117 -1.02 -5.40 3.29
CA CYS A 117 -2.43 -5.20 2.96
C CYS A 117 -2.63 -3.80 2.40
N TRP A 118 -3.51 -3.67 1.40
CA TRP A 118 -4.00 -2.37 0.94
C TRP A 118 -5.08 -1.87 1.89
N ILE A 119 -4.85 -0.73 2.52
CA ILE A 119 -5.86 0.01 3.28
C ILE A 119 -6.34 1.18 2.43
N ASN A 120 -7.62 1.27 2.25
CA ASN A 120 -8.28 2.29 1.43
C ASN A 120 -8.42 3.62 2.20
N ARG A 121 -9.11 4.60 1.61
CA ARG A 121 -9.48 5.90 2.20
C ARG A 121 -8.36 6.96 2.26
N ALA A 122 -7.17 6.66 1.71
CA ALA A 122 -6.10 7.65 1.60
C ALA A 122 -6.55 8.91 0.84
N ARG A 123 -7.50 8.77 -0.10
CA ARG A 123 -8.03 9.92 -0.83
C ARG A 123 -8.70 10.91 0.12
N GLU A 124 -9.66 10.45 0.88
CA GLU A 124 -10.42 11.27 1.83
C GLU A 124 -9.50 11.84 2.93
N GLU A 125 -8.52 11.05 3.37
CA GLU A 125 -7.52 11.51 4.33
C GLU A 125 -6.71 12.71 3.79
N PHE A 126 -6.15 12.59 2.58
CA PHE A 126 -5.29 13.63 2.01
C PHE A 126 -6.04 14.77 1.32
N ASP A 127 -7.33 14.61 1.04
CA ASP A 127 -8.24 15.71 0.66
C ASP A 127 -8.61 16.60 1.87
N SER A 128 -8.48 16.08 3.11
CA SER A 128 -8.76 16.81 4.34
C SER A 128 -7.73 17.91 4.65
N ALA A 129 -8.10 18.86 5.50
CA ALA A 129 -7.17 19.89 5.98
C ALA A 129 -5.99 19.30 6.74
N GLU A 130 -6.21 18.24 7.55
CA GLU A 130 -5.16 17.54 8.29
C GLU A 130 -4.20 16.80 7.35
N GLY A 131 -4.71 16.13 6.33
CA GLY A 131 -3.89 15.44 5.32
C GLY A 131 -3.04 16.42 4.51
N LYS A 132 -3.59 17.55 4.10
CA LYS A 132 -2.83 18.61 3.43
C LYS A 132 -1.73 19.19 4.31
N ALA A 133 -1.99 19.35 5.61
CA ALA A 133 -0.97 19.78 6.57
C ALA A 133 0.15 18.76 6.73
N LEU A 134 -0.17 17.45 6.68
CA LEU A 134 0.83 16.37 6.65
C LEU A 134 1.71 16.41 5.40
N LEU A 135 1.12 16.55 4.22
CA LEU A 135 1.87 16.68 2.96
C LEU A 135 2.86 17.86 3.03
N LYS A 136 2.40 19.01 3.50
CA LYS A 136 3.26 20.18 3.71
C LYS A 136 4.38 19.91 4.71
N LYS A 137 4.10 19.25 5.85
CA LYS A 137 5.09 18.85 6.85
C LYS A 137 6.15 17.91 6.27
N TRP A 138 5.78 17.04 5.33
CA TRP A 138 6.68 16.13 4.64
C TRP A 138 7.43 16.76 3.46
N GLY A 139 7.23 18.06 3.20
CA GLY A 139 7.84 18.76 2.08
C GLY A 139 7.30 18.34 0.71
N ILE A 140 6.09 17.80 0.68
CA ILE A 140 5.42 17.36 -0.55
C ILE A 140 4.54 18.52 -1.05
N GLU A 141 5.05 19.22 -2.06
CA GLU A 141 4.36 20.34 -2.71
C GLU A 141 3.55 19.86 -3.92
N GLY A 142 2.55 20.66 -4.34
CA GLY A 142 1.65 20.36 -5.46
C GLY A 142 0.38 19.62 -5.03
N ASP A 143 -0.39 19.20 -6.02
CA ASP A 143 -1.69 18.54 -5.82
C ASP A 143 -1.54 17.03 -5.93
N TRP A 144 -1.85 16.33 -4.87
CA TRP A 144 -1.70 14.88 -4.76
C TRP A 144 -3.01 14.20 -4.39
N ILE A 145 -3.26 13.07 -5.04
CA ILE A 145 -4.36 12.16 -4.72
C ILE A 145 -3.81 11.04 -3.84
N GLY A 146 -4.41 10.80 -2.69
CA GLY A 146 -4.15 9.59 -1.90
C GLY A 146 -4.73 8.37 -2.60
N VAL A 147 -3.87 7.40 -2.96
CA VAL A 147 -4.30 6.16 -3.63
C VAL A 147 -4.61 5.06 -2.62
N GLY A 148 -3.77 4.92 -1.62
CA GLY A 148 -3.95 3.93 -0.55
C GLY A 148 -2.74 3.84 0.36
N HIS A 149 -2.88 3.05 1.42
CA HIS A 149 -1.78 2.71 2.31
C HIS A 149 -1.43 1.23 2.13
N CYS A 150 -0.18 0.92 1.77
CA CYS A 150 0.36 -0.43 1.88
C CYS A 150 0.93 -0.59 3.28
N ILE A 151 0.18 -1.25 4.16
CA ILE A 151 0.71 -1.60 5.49
C ILE A 151 1.63 -2.81 5.36
N LEU A 152 2.73 -2.82 6.10
CA LEU A 152 3.84 -3.75 5.89
C LEU A 152 4.47 -4.16 7.23
N GLY A 153 4.84 -5.43 7.34
CA GLY A 153 5.51 -5.99 8.51
C GLY A 153 5.64 -7.51 8.44
N TYR A 154 6.21 -8.13 9.45
CA TYR A 154 6.22 -9.58 9.55
C TYR A 154 4.85 -10.10 9.95
N PRO A 155 4.30 -11.13 9.26
CA PRO A 155 2.99 -11.66 9.58
C PRO A 155 3.02 -12.43 10.91
N ALA A 156 2.13 -12.08 11.84
CA ALA A 156 1.97 -12.79 13.12
C ALA A 156 1.22 -14.13 12.96
N THR A 157 0.54 -14.35 11.83
CA THR A 157 -0.23 -15.56 11.55
C THR A 157 -0.01 -16.01 10.11
N ALA A 158 -0.06 -17.32 9.87
CA ALA A 158 0.00 -17.87 8.52
C ALA A 158 -1.16 -17.34 7.64
N PRO A 159 -0.90 -17.06 6.35
CA PRO A 159 -1.93 -16.60 5.45
C PRO A 159 -2.99 -17.69 5.20
N LYS A 160 -4.27 -17.28 5.16
CA LYS A 160 -5.35 -18.19 4.81
C LYS A 160 -5.25 -18.62 3.34
N PRO A 161 -5.73 -19.82 2.98
CA PRO A 161 -5.82 -20.23 1.58
C PRO A 161 -6.60 -19.24 0.72
N ALA A 162 -6.29 -19.20 -0.58
CA ALA A 162 -7.05 -18.39 -1.53
C ALA A 162 -8.49 -18.92 -1.65
N ALA A 163 -9.46 -18.03 -1.69
CA ALA A 163 -10.80 -18.40 -2.11
C ALA A 163 -10.79 -18.91 -3.56
N PRO A 164 -11.70 -19.83 -3.95
CA PRO A 164 -11.88 -20.21 -5.35
C PRO A 164 -12.09 -19.00 -6.25
N ARG A 165 -11.58 -19.05 -7.48
CA ARG A 165 -11.87 -18.01 -8.48
C ARG A 165 -13.27 -18.21 -9.05
N LYS A 166 -13.93 -17.10 -9.36
CA LYS A 166 -15.23 -17.15 -10.02
C LYS A 166 -15.09 -17.81 -11.39
N PRO A 167 -16.01 -18.71 -11.79
CA PRO A 167 -15.91 -19.43 -13.06
C PRO A 167 -16.03 -18.51 -14.28
N ASP A 168 -16.73 -17.40 -14.15
CA ASP A 168 -16.99 -16.40 -15.20
C ASP A 168 -16.01 -15.21 -15.16
N TYR A 169 -14.89 -15.35 -14.46
CA TYR A 169 -13.89 -14.26 -14.30
C TYR A 169 -13.19 -13.91 -15.63
N ILE A 170 -13.13 -14.87 -16.56
CA ILE A 170 -12.48 -14.72 -17.88
C ILE A 170 -13.48 -15.09 -18.94
N VAL A 171 -13.69 -14.19 -19.89
CA VAL A 171 -14.48 -14.43 -21.10
C VAL A 171 -13.52 -14.52 -22.29
N ARG A 172 -13.68 -15.56 -23.09
CA ARG A 172 -12.96 -15.70 -24.37
C ARG A 172 -13.96 -15.55 -25.50
N VAL A 173 -13.70 -14.63 -26.42
CA VAL A 173 -14.50 -14.31 -27.61
C VAL A 173 -13.71 -14.63 -28.87
#